data_726c47e8fb11933b2f130a6fc4692563
#
_entry.id   726c47e8fb11933b2f130a6fc4692563
#
_cell.length_a   1.000
_cell.length_b   1.000
_cell.length_c   1.000
_cell.angle_alpha   90.00
_cell.angle_beta   90.00
_cell.angle_gamma   90.00
#
_symmetry.space_group_name_H-M   'P 1'
#
loop_
_entity.id
_entity.type
_entity.pdbx_description
1 polymer ?
#
loop_
_entity_poly.entity_id
_entity_poly.type
_entity_poly.pdbx_seq_one_letter_code
_entity_poly.pdbx_strand_id
1 'polypeptide(L)'
;MPTGVALRDARAQLFDAAERVLLRAGPNALTSRAVTTEAKVAKGVLHRHFADFDAFLAALVEDRISRIGRQSAALREAAGTGTVAGNLTGALTDLFGSVALEIVSLLIFRDDLRARLRQTRPSGVPLATEATVMIAGYLSAERDLGRIAAGADVDTLAPTLIGAGHLLFAGREGTPPEPKAVRKMVTTVIAGVVQEPQP
;
A
#
# COMPACT_ATOMS: atom_id res chain seq x y z
N MET A 1 -7.19 -2.92 35.10
CA MET A 1 -6.75 -3.61 33.85
C MET A 1 -7.25 -2.80 32.67
N PRO A 2 -6.38 -2.27 31.79
CA PRO A 2 -6.86 -1.65 30.54
C PRO A 2 -7.57 -2.71 29.71
N THR A 3 -8.80 -2.41 29.31
CA THR A 3 -9.62 -3.28 28.46
C THR A 3 -8.99 -3.42 27.07
N GLY A 4 -9.23 -4.51 26.36
CA GLY A 4 -8.65 -4.78 25.03
C GLY A 4 -8.90 -3.68 23.98
N VAL A 5 -9.88 -2.81 24.19
CA VAL A 5 -10.15 -1.59 23.40
C VAL A 5 -9.05 -0.54 23.62
N ALA A 6 -8.66 -0.26 24.86
CA ALA A 6 -7.59 0.72 25.16
C ALA A 6 -6.21 0.28 24.64
N LEU A 7 -5.97 -1.04 24.55
CA LEU A 7 -4.74 -1.60 23.99
C LEU A 7 -4.68 -1.50 22.45
N ARG A 8 -5.83 -1.69 21.77
CA ARG A 8 -5.92 -1.48 20.32
C ARG A 8 -5.77 -0.01 19.97
N ASP A 9 -6.37 0.89 20.72
CA ASP A 9 -6.24 2.33 20.55
C ASP A 9 -4.78 2.80 20.63
N ALA A 10 -4.01 2.33 21.60
CA ALA A 10 -2.61 2.71 21.76
C ALA A 10 -1.73 2.23 20.59
N ARG A 11 -1.96 1.01 20.07
CA ARG A 11 -1.23 0.51 18.90
C ARG A 11 -1.56 1.31 17.64
N ALA A 12 -2.85 1.56 17.38
CA ALA A 12 -3.32 2.36 16.26
C ALA A 12 -2.75 3.79 16.33
N GLN A 13 -2.79 4.41 17.50
CA GLN A 13 -2.23 5.74 17.74
C GLN A 13 -0.71 5.81 17.45
N LEU A 14 0.06 4.76 17.81
CA LEU A 14 1.48 4.68 17.49
C LEU A 14 1.71 4.48 15.99
N PHE A 15 0.89 3.67 15.30
CA PHE A 15 0.99 3.49 13.85
C PHE A 15 0.65 4.78 13.09
N ASP A 16 -0.42 5.47 13.47
CA ASP A 16 -0.79 6.75 12.86
C ASP A 16 0.29 7.82 13.09
N ALA A 17 0.92 7.82 14.26
CA ALA A 17 2.04 8.71 14.54
C ALA A 17 3.26 8.38 13.68
N ALA A 18 3.59 7.10 13.51
CA ALA A 18 4.68 6.67 12.63
C ALA A 18 4.44 7.09 11.18
N GLU A 19 3.20 6.97 10.67
CA GLU A 19 2.85 7.45 9.33
C GLU A 19 3.07 8.95 9.18
N ARG A 20 2.60 9.75 10.14
CA ARG A 20 2.82 11.20 10.09
C ARG A 20 4.30 11.57 10.11
N VAL A 21 5.13 10.85 10.86
CA VAL A 21 6.59 11.05 10.85
C VAL A 21 7.17 10.68 9.49
N LEU A 22 6.79 9.53 8.93
CA LEU A 22 7.25 9.06 7.61
C LEU A 22 6.89 10.06 6.52
N LEU A 23 5.63 10.49 6.44
CA LEU A 23 5.16 11.43 5.41
C LEU A 23 5.80 12.81 5.50
N ARG A 24 6.10 13.28 6.73
CA ARG A 24 6.68 14.61 6.95
C ARG A 24 8.20 14.64 6.78
N ALA A 25 8.89 13.61 7.23
CA ALA A 25 10.35 13.66 7.43
C ALA A 25 11.09 12.43 6.85
N GLY A 26 10.38 11.52 6.21
CA GLY A 26 10.94 10.33 5.56
C GLY A 26 11.39 9.23 6.50
N PRO A 27 11.87 8.10 5.94
CA PRO A 27 12.22 6.90 6.71
C PRO A 27 13.39 7.10 7.67
N ASN A 28 14.35 7.98 7.37
CA ASN A 28 15.49 8.25 8.23
C ASN A 28 15.12 8.95 9.55
N ALA A 29 14.03 9.70 9.58
CA ALA A 29 13.53 10.37 10.78
C ALA A 29 12.70 9.44 11.69
N LEU A 30 12.35 8.23 11.23
CA LEU A 30 11.50 7.31 11.96
C LEU A 30 12.29 6.59 13.06
N THR A 31 12.12 7.07 14.29
CA THR A 31 12.73 6.53 15.51
C THR A 31 11.66 6.30 16.58
N SER A 32 11.96 5.43 17.56
CA SER A 32 11.08 5.21 18.72
C SER A 32 10.72 6.53 19.43
N ARG A 33 11.69 7.45 19.56
CA ARG A 33 11.48 8.77 20.17
C ARG A 33 10.55 9.64 19.30
N ALA A 34 10.79 9.70 17.99
CA ALA A 34 9.98 10.50 17.08
C ALA A 34 8.51 10.02 17.11
N VAL A 35 8.29 8.69 17.05
CA VAL A 35 6.96 8.10 17.10
C VAL A 35 6.24 8.42 18.41
N THR A 36 6.90 8.22 19.56
CA THR A 36 6.26 8.47 20.87
C THR A 36 6.00 9.95 21.12
N THR A 37 6.88 10.84 20.65
CA THR A 37 6.67 12.30 20.70
C THR A 37 5.48 12.70 19.82
N GLU A 38 5.41 12.22 18.58
CA GLU A 38 4.31 12.49 17.64
C GLU A 38 2.97 11.95 18.16
N ALA A 39 2.99 10.76 18.79
CA ALA A 39 1.82 10.14 19.40
C ALA A 39 1.41 10.83 20.72
N LYS A 40 2.22 11.77 21.25
CA LYS A 40 2.01 12.43 22.56
C LYS A 40 1.88 11.43 23.72
N VAL A 41 2.68 10.36 23.70
CA VAL A 41 2.70 9.35 24.75
C VAL A 41 4.08 9.26 25.41
N ALA A 42 4.13 8.70 26.62
CA ALA A 42 5.40 8.47 27.32
C ALA A 42 6.26 7.45 26.55
N LYS A 43 7.59 7.62 26.55
CA LYS A 43 8.59 6.77 25.87
C LYS A 43 8.38 5.28 26.12
N GLY A 44 8.02 4.90 27.35
CA GLY A 44 7.77 3.50 27.74
C GLY A 44 6.50 2.85 27.13
N VAL A 45 5.61 3.63 26.51
CA VAL A 45 4.38 3.08 25.93
C VAL A 45 4.68 2.14 24.77
N LEU A 46 5.60 2.53 23.87
CA LEU A 46 5.99 1.69 22.73
C LEU A 46 6.56 0.34 23.21
N HIS A 47 7.44 0.34 24.21
CA HIS A 47 8.05 -0.88 24.75
C HIS A 47 7.08 -1.77 25.54
N ARG A 48 5.93 -1.26 25.99
CA ARG A 48 4.86 -2.08 26.57
C ARG A 48 4.11 -2.90 25.52
N HIS A 49 4.08 -2.44 24.27
CA HIS A 49 3.34 -3.08 23.18
C HIS A 49 4.21 -3.89 22.22
N PHE A 50 5.51 -3.56 22.15
CA PHE A 50 6.46 -4.16 21.22
C PHE A 50 7.79 -4.42 21.92
N ALA A 51 8.38 -5.60 21.66
CA ALA A 51 9.63 -6.03 22.31
C ALA A 51 10.80 -5.06 22.00
N ASP A 52 10.86 -4.59 20.76
CA ASP A 52 11.84 -3.65 20.26
C ASP A 52 11.24 -2.77 19.17
N PHE A 53 12.03 -1.82 18.64
CA PHE A 53 11.55 -0.91 17.60
C PHE A 53 11.35 -1.62 16.24
N ASP A 54 12.14 -2.65 15.92
CA ASP A 54 11.96 -3.41 14.69
C ASP A 54 10.72 -4.32 14.76
N ALA A 55 10.35 -4.81 15.97
CA ALA A 55 9.06 -5.46 16.18
C ALA A 55 7.87 -4.50 15.96
N PHE A 56 8.00 -3.24 16.38
CA PHE A 56 7.01 -2.20 16.09
C PHE A 56 6.92 -1.93 14.58
N LEU A 57 8.04 -1.79 13.89
CA LEU A 57 8.06 -1.55 12.44
C LEU A 57 7.48 -2.73 11.66
N ALA A 58 7.80 -3.97 12.04
CA ALA A 58 7.21 -5.16 11.42
C ALA A 58 5.68 -5.17 11.60
N ALA A 59 5.19 -4.84 12.80
CA ALA A 59 3.77 -4.76 13.07
C ALA A 59 3.08 -3.62 12.28
N LEU A 60 3.76 -2.49 12.07
CA LEU A 60 3.29 -1.40 11.21
C LEU A 60 3.14 -1.88 9.75
N VAL A 61 4.14 -2.60 9.22
CA VAL A 61 4.08 -3.17 7.87
C VAL A 61 2.90 -4.13 7.73
N GLU A 62 2.71 -5.04 8.70
CA GLU A 62 1.58 -6.00 8.69
C GLU A 62 0.21 -5.30 8.76
N ASP A 63 0.10 -4.21 9.52
CA ASP A 63 -1.13 -3.41 9.54
C ASP A 63 -1.42 -2.77 8.18
N ARG A 64 -0.40 -2.28 7.48
CA ARG A 64 -0.56 -1.70 6.13
C ARG A 64 -0.89 -2.76 5.08
N ILE A 65 -0.32 -3.95 5.18
CA ILE A 65 -0.71 -5.10 4.35
C ILE A 65 -2.19 -5.44 4.57
N SER A 66 -2.64 -5.45 5.82
CA SER A 66 -4.07 -5.67 6.14
C SER A 66 -4.98 -4.59 5.53
N ARG A 67 -4.50 -3.35 5.43
CA ARG A 67 -5.22 -2.26 4.76
C ARG A 67 -5.34 -2.53 3.25
N ILE A 68 -4.23 -2.95 2.58
CA ILE A 68 -4.26 -3.35 1.16
C ILE A 68 -5.25 -4.49 0.94
N GLY A 69 -5.32 -5.47 1.86
CA GLY A 69 -6.31 -6.55 1.80
C GLY A 69 -7.76 -6.04 1.77
N ARG A 70 -8.08 -5.02 2.58
CA ARG A 70 -9.42 -4.39 2.55
C ARG A 70 -9.66 -3.62 1.25
N GLN A 71 -8.67 -2.89 0.76
CA GLN A 71 -8.74 -2.20 -0.54
C GLN A 71 -8.92 -3.19 -1.69
N SER A 72 -8.25 -4.35 -1.62
CA SER A 72 -8.40 -5.43 -2.59
C SER A 72 -9.83 -5.97 -2.66
N ALA A 73 -10.47 -6.19 -1.51
CA ALA A 73 -11.86 -6.62 -1.46
C ALA A 73 -12.79 -5.58 -2.11
N ALA A 74 -12.66 -4.31 -1.70
CA ALA A 74 -13.46 -3.22 -2.24
C ALA A 74 -13.25 -3.02 -3.76
N LEU A 75 -12.02 -3.12 -4.24
CA LEU A 75 -11.72 -3.01 -5.67
C LEU A 75 -12.32 -4.16 -6.48
N ARG A 76 -12.29 -5.38 -5.94
CA ARG A 76 -12.95 -6.54 -6.59
C ARG A 76 -14.48 -6.41 -6.63
N GLU A 77 -15.10 -5.87 -5.58
CA GLU A 77 -16.53 -5.58 -5.54
C GLU A 77 -16.92 -4.50 -6.57
N ALA A 78 -16.01 -3.59 -6.92
CA ALA A 78 -16.21 -2.59 -7.95
C ALA A 78 -16.11 -3.15 -9.39
N ALA A 79 -15.68 -4.42 -9.58
CA ALA A 79 -15.63 -5.03 -10.90
C ALA A 79 -17.03 -5.05 -11.56
N GLY A 80 -17.06 -4.77 -12.85
CA GLY A 80 -18.31 -4.61 -13.61
C GLY A 80 -18.97 -3.24 -13.46
N THR A 81 -18.51 -2.37 -12.57
CA THR A 81 -19.07 -1.02 -12.36
C THR A 81 -18.10 0.06 -12.86
N GLY A 82 -18.61 1.24 -13.17
CA GLY A 82 -17.80 2.35 -13.65
C GLY A 82 -16.95 1.97 -14.88
N THR A 83 -15.73 2.51 -14.98
CA THR A 83 -14.78 2.13 -16.02
C THR A 83 -13.55 1.43 -15.41
N VAL A 84 -13.00 0.44 -16.11
CA VAL A 84 -11.75 -0.26 -15.69
C VAL A 84 -10.64 0.74 -15.37
N ALA A 85 -10.42 1.71 -16.27
CA ALA A 85 -9.43 2.75 -16.08
C ALA A 85 -9.73 3.65 -14.86
N GLY A 86 -10.99 3.96 -14.61
CA GLY A 86 -11.42 4.77 -13.45
C GLY A 86 -11.14 4.07 -12.13
N ASN A 87 -11.54 2.81 -12.01
CA ASN A 87 -11.35 2.01 -10.81
C ASN A 87 -9.86 1.80 -10.50
N LEU A 88 -9.05 1.47 -11.52
CA LEU A 88 -7.59 1.35 -11.38
C LEU A 88 -6.93 2.67 -10.98
N THR A 89 -7.37 3.80 -11.59
CA THR A 89 -6.86 5.14 -11.25
C THR A 89 -7.12 5.46 -9.78
N GLY A 90 -8.34 5.21 -9.29
CA GLY A 90 -8.68 5.40 -7.88
C GLY A 90 -7.83 4.53 -6.97
N ALA A 91 -7.77 3.22 -7.25
CA ALA A 91 -7.01 2.27 -6.43
C ALA A 91 -5.52 2.61 -6.35
N LEU A 92 -4.88 3.00 -7.46
CA LEU A 92 -3.47 3.38 -7.47
C LEU A 92 -3.24 4.73 -6.78
N THR A 93 -4.17 5.68 -6.92
CA THR A 93 -4.11 6.96 -6.19
C THR A 93 -4.19 6.75 -4.68
N ASP A 94 -5.11 5.91 -4.22
CA ASP A 94 -5.27 5.59 -2.80
C ASP A 94 -4.07 4.82 -2.23
N LEU A 95 -3.53 3.88 -3.03
CA LEU A 95 -2.36 3.10 -2.64
C LEU A 95 -1.12 3.99 -2.49
N PHE A 96 -0.76 4.74 -3.52
CA PHE A 96 0.47 5.53 -3.58
C PHE A 96 0.35 6.92 -2.94
N GLY A 97 -0.86 7.45 -2.80
CA GLY A 97 -1.14 8.66 -2.01
C GLY A 97 -1.03 8.44 -0.50
N SER A 98 -0.86 7.17 -0.07
CA SER A 98 -0.66 6.79 1.31
C SER A 98 0.85 6.70 1.67
N VAL A 99 1.13 6.30 2.90
CA VAL A 99 2.49 6.05 3.41
C VAL A 99 3.20 4.83 2.77
N ALA A 100 2.58 4.15 1.81
CA ALA A 100 3.10 2.91 1.24
C ALA A 100 4.50 3.06 0.61
N LEU A 101 4.75 4.17 -0.10
CA LEU A 101 6.06 4.48 -0.68
C LEU A 101 7.16 4.63 0.38
N GLU A 102 6.85 5.34 1.46
CA GLU A 102 7.78 5.58 2.56
C GLU A 102 8.11 4.29 3.31
N ILE A 103 7.13 3.38 3.44
CA ILE A 103 7.36 2.07 4.05
C ILE A 103 8.21 1.18 3.13
N VAL A 104 7.98 1.18 1.82
CA VAL A 104 8.84 0.45 0.88
C VAL A 104 10.28 0.99 0.95
N SER A 105 10.46 2.30 0.99
CA SER A 105 11.77 2.94 1.18
C SER A 105 12.41 2.52 2.51
N LEU A 106 11.64 2.51 3.60
CA LEU A 106 12.10 2.03 4.91
C LEU A 106 12.62 0.58 4.83
N LEU A 107 11.90 -0.30 4.13
CA LEU A 107 12.27 -1.71 3.95
C LEU A 107 13.57 -1.87 3.16
N ILE A 108 13.83 -1.00 2.18
CA ILE A 108 15.05 -1.07 1.37
C ILE A 108 16.29 -0.82 2.22
N PHE A 109 16.22 0.09 3.19
CA PHE A 109 17.36 0.52 3.99
C PHE A 109 17.53 -0.21 5.34
N ARG A 110 16.62 -1.16 5.71
CA ARG A 110 16.65 -1.89 6.99
C ARG A 110 16.72 -3.39 6.80
N ASP A 111 17.95 -3.92 6.80
CA ASP A 111 18.20 -5.35 6.61
C ASP A 111 17.58 -6.22 7.71
N ASP A 112 17.68 -5.79 8.98
CA ASP A 112 17.13 -6.52 10.12
C ASP A 112 15.58 -6.59 10.06
N LEU A 113 14.93 -5.49 9.66
CA LEU A 113 13.49 -5.48 9.45
C LEU A 113 13.08 -6.43 8.32
N ARG A 114 13.83 -6.41 7.19
CA ARG A 114 13.59 -7.36 6.09
C ARG A 114 13.79 -8.80 6.53
N ALA A 115 14.84 -9.09 7.29
CA ALA A 115 15.11 -10.43 7.80
C ALA A 115 13.98 -10.91 8.71
N ARG A 116 13.47 -10.05 9.57
CA ARG A 116 12.32 -10.35 10.46
C ARG A 116 11.05 -10.64 9.64
N LEU A 117 10.72 -9.80 8.65
CA LEU A 117 9.54 -10.00 7.82
C LEU A 117 9.62 -11.26 6.95
N ARG A 118 10.83 -11.65 6.49
CA ARG A 118 11.01 -12.90 5.75
C ARG A 118 10.67 -14.17 6.55
N GLN A 119 10.63 -14.12 7.88
CA GLN A 119 10.21 -15.25 8.70
C GLN A 119 8.73 -15.59 8.51
N THR A 120 7.90 -14.58 8.25
CA THR A 120 6.46 -14.74 7.99
C THR A 120 6.10 -14.60 6.51
N ARG A 121 6.96 -13.93 5.74
CA ARG A 121 6.79 -13.63 4.31
C ARG A 121 8.09 -13.90 3.55
N PRO A 122 8.32 -15.16 3.15
CA PRO A 122 9.63 -15.59 2.62
C PRO A 122 9.97 -15.02 1.25
N SER A 123 8.99 -14.51 0.48
CA SER A 123 9.20 -14.00 -0.88
C SER A 123 8.55 -12.65 -1.12
N GLY A 124 9.08 -11.93 -2.10
CA GLY A 124 8.56 -10.65 -2.56
C GLY A 124 8.99 -9.45 -1.71
N VAL A 125 8.53 -8.28 -2.13
CA VAL A 125 8.67 -7.01 -1.39
C VAL A 125 7.34 -6.73 -0.73
N PRO A 126 7.26 -6.73 0.61
CA PRO A 126 6.02 -6.43 1.32
C PRO A 126 5.37 -5.13 0.83
N LEU A 127 4.08 -5.05 0.82
CA LEU A 127 3.18 -4.06 0.23
C LEU A 127 3.17 -4.07 -1.31
N ALA A 128 4.32 -4.14 -1.99
CA ALA A 128 4.34 -4.19 -3.45
C ALA A 128 3.76 -5.51 -3.97
N THR A 129 4.07 -6.62 -3.31
CA THR A 129 3.50 -7.94 -3.64
C THR A 129 2.00 -7.95 -3.44
N GLU A 130 1.50 -7.48 -2.30
CA GLU A 130 0.07 -7.44 -2.00
C GLU A 130 -0.68 -6.47 -2.93
N ALA A 131 -0.07 -5.34 -3.26
CA ALA A 131 -0.63 -4.41 -4.24
C ALA A 131 -0.72 -5.04 -5.64
N THR A 132 0.30 -5.78 -6.05
CA THR A 132 0.27 -6.52 -7.33
C THR A 132 -0.86 -7.55 -7.34
N VAL A 133 -1.02 -8.33 -6.27
CA VAL A 133 -2.12 -9.31 -6.13
C VAL A 133 -3.49 -8.61 -6.15
N MET A 134 -3.63 -7.45 -5.52
CA MET A 134 -4.84 -6.64 -5.55
C MET A 134 -5.22 -6.26 -7.00
N ILE A 135 -4.28 -5.72 -7.75
CA ILE A 135 -4.52 -5.29 -9.14
C ILE A 135 -4.78 -6.48 -10.05
N ALA A 136 -4.01 -7.57 -9.93
CA ALA A 136 -4.21 -8.80 -10.71
C ALA A 136 -5.59 -9.41 -10.46
N GLY A 137 -6.03 -9.45 -9.18
CA GLY A 137 -7.34 -9.96 -8.82
C GLY A 137 -8.50 -9.15 -9.40
N TYR A 138 -8.36 -7.81 -9.45
CA TYR A 138 -9.33 -6.93 -10.10
C TYR A 138 -9.35 -7.13 -11.63
N LEU A 139 -8.18 -7.12 -12.27
CA LEU A 139 -8.09 -7.34 -13.73
C LEU A 139 -8.66 -8.70 -14.13
N SER A 140 -8.44 -9.74 -13.32
CA SER A 140 -9.03 -11.06 -13.55
C SER A 140 -10.55 -11.02 -13.47
N ALA A 141 -11.10 -10.35 -12.45
CA ALA A 141 -12.55 -10.20 -12.32
C ALA A 141 -13.17 -9.44 -13.52
N GLU A 142 -12.51 -8.39 -14.00
CA GLU A 142 -12.95 -7.64 -15.19
C GLU A 142 -12.82 -8.45 -16.48
N ARG A 143 -11.81 -9.34 -16.57
CA ARG A 143 -11.65 -10.30 -17.67
C ARG A 143 -12.78 -11.33 -17.68
N ASP A 144 -13.14 -11.87 -16.52
CA ASP A 144 -14.23 -12.82 -16.37
C ASP A 144 -15.61 -12.21 -16.76
N LEU A 145 -15.73 -10.89 -16.61
CA LEU A 145 -16.89 -10.10 -17.05
C LEU A 145 -16.82 -9.67 -18.54
N GLY A 146 -15.77 -10.03 -19.27
CA GLY A 146 -15.58 -9.68 -20.67
C GLY A 146 -15.18 -8.21 -20.93
N ARG A 147 -14.85 -7.43 -19.88
CA ARG A 147 -14.43 -6.03 -20.00
C ARG A 147 -12.92 -5.86 -20.22
N ILE A 148 -12.17 -6.92 -20.00
CA ILE A 148 -10.76 -7.12 -20.37
C ILE A 148 -10.71 -8.32 -21.33
N ALA A 149 -9.85 -8.24 -22.34
CA ALA A 149 -9.66 -9.29 -23.31
C ALA A 149 -9.32 -10.63 -22.66
N ALA A 150 -9.92 -11.73 -23.09
CA ALA A 150 -9.70 -13.06 -22.51
C ALA A 150 -8.22 -13.50 -22.52
N GLY A 151 -7.46 -13.08 -23.53
CA GLY A 151 -6.02 -13.35 -23.67
C GLY A 151 -5.10 -12.35 -22.95
N ALA A 152 -5.64 -11.41 -22.15
CA ALA A 152 -4.82 -10.43 -21.44
C ALA A 152 -3.94 -11.10 -20.37
N ASP A 153 -2.65 -10.82 -20.41
CA ASP A 153 -1.68 -11.26 -19.41
C ASP A 153 -1.77 -10.37 -18.14
N VAL A 154 -2.69 -10.71 -17.26
CA VAL A 154 -2.91 -9.97 -16.02
C VAL A 154 -1.72 -10.05 -15.08
N ASP A 155 -0.91 -11.12 -15.16
CA ASP A 155 0.26 -11.34 -14.31
C ASP A 155 1.41 -10.41 -14.70
N THR A 156 1.46 -9.96 -15.96
CA THR A 156 2.38 -8.91 -16.44
C THR A 156 1.79 -7.51 -16.26
N LEU A 157 0.49 -7.31 -16.52
CA LEU A 157 -0.16 -6.00 -16.42
C LEU A 157 -0.15 -5.45 -14.99
N ALA A 158 -0.41 -6.29 -13.99
CA ALA A 158 -0.50 -5.85 -12.60
C ALA A 158 0.83 -5.30 -12.07
N PRO A 159 1.97 -6.01 -12.14
CA PRO A 159 3.24 -5.45 -11.70
C PRO A 159 3.69 -4.25 -12.56
N THR A 160 3.31 -4.19 -13.84
CA THR A 160 3.58 -3.03 -14.71
C THR A 160 2.85 -1.79 -14.20
N LEU A 161 1.57 -1.89 -13.83
CA LEU A 161 0.80 -0.79 -13.25
C LEU A 161 1.39 -0.35 -11.90
N ILE A 162 1.79 -1.28 -11.05
CA ILE A 162 2.42 -0.98 -9.76
C ILE A 162 3.77 -0.28 -9.97
N GLY A 163 4.63 -0.77 -10.87
CA GLY A 163 5.93 -0.14 -11.16
C GLY A 163 5.81 1.24 -11.78
N ALA A 164 4.91 1.42 -12.75
CA ALA A 164 4.64 2.71 -13.37
C ALA A 164 4.04 3.72 -12.37
N GLY A 165 3.10 3.26 -11.53
CA GLY A 165 2.56 4.04 -10.43
C GLY A 165 3.64 4.46 -9.44
N HIS A 166 4.46 3.52 -8.99
CA HIS A 166 5.57 3.81 -8.09
C HIS A 166 6.47 4.94 -8.64
N LEU A 167 6.92 4.81 -9.88
CA LEU A 167 7.77 5.83 -10.51
C LEU A 167 7.07 7.20 -10.64
N LEU A 168 5.77 7.20 -10.94
CA LEU A 168 5.01 8.43 -11.09
C LEU A 168 4.87 9.20 -9.77
N PHE A 169 4.74 8.49 -8.64
CA PHE A 169 4.57 9.08 -7.32
C PHE A 169 5.91 9.36 -6.63
N ALA A 170 6.91 8.47 -6.73
CA ALA A 170 8.19 8.58 -6.05
C ALA A 170 9.08 9.75 -6.57
N GLY A 171 8.90 10.16 -7.81
CA GLY A 171 9.71 11.24 -8.42
C GLY A 171 9.28 12.66 -8.04
N ARG A 172 8.36 12.84 -7.08
CA ARG A 172 7.78 14.15 -6.74
C ARG A 172 7.99 14.47 -5.27
N GLU A 173 8.87 15.40 -4.97
CA GLU A 173 9.12 15.89 -3.61
C GLU A 173 7.83 16.41 -2.94
N GLY A 174 7.12 15.53 -2.22
CA GLY A 174 5.97 15.85 -1.38
C GLY A 174 4.67 16.30 -2.10
N THR A 175 4.66 16.42 -3.43
CA THR A 175 3.45 16.80 -4.18
C THR A 175 2.91 15.59 -4.95
N PRO A 176 1.69 15.10 -4.68
CA PRO A 176 1.11 13.99 -5.42
C PRO A 176 0.93 14.38 -6.90
N PRO A 177 1.00 13.40 -7.83
CA PRO A 177 0.76 13.64 -9.24
C PRO A 177 -0.69 14.10 -9.45
N GLU A 178 -0.90 14.93 -10.48
CA GLU A 178 -2.25 15.31 -10.87
C GLU A 178 -3.07 14.06 -11.27
N PRO A 179 -4.35 13.98 -10.89
CA PRO A 179 -5.20 12.83 -11.20
C PRO A 179 -5.21 12.45 -12.69
N LYS A 180 -5.11 13.45 -13.58
CA LYS A 180 -5.00 13.22 -15.03
C LYS A 180 -3.73 12.46 -15.43
N ALA A 181 -2.62 12.65 -14.73
CA ALA A 181 -1.36 11.94 -15.01
C ALA A 181 -1.46 10.46 -14.61
N VAL A 182 -2.06 10.17 -13.46
CA VAL A 182 -2.34 8.79 -13.03
C VAL A 182 -3.27 8.11 -14.03
N ARG A 183 -4.38 8.76 -14.41
CA ARG A 183 -5.31 8.24 -15.40
C ARG A 183 -4.65 7.99 -16.75
N LYS A 184 -3.81 8.91 -17.23
CA LYS A 184 -3.07 8.74 -18.49
C LYS A 184 -2.17 7.53 -18.44
N MET A 185 -1.40 7.36 -17.37
CA MET A 185 -0.54 6.19 -17.16
C MET A 185 -1.36 4.90 -17.20
N VAL A 186 -2.44 4.82 -16.43
CA VAL A 186 -3.34 3.65 -16.39
C VAL A 186 -3.87 3.35 -17.78
N THR A 187 -4.50 4.33 -18.46
CA THR A 187 -5.10 4.12 -19.79
C THR A 187 -4.05 3.68 -20.82
N THR A 188 -2.82 4.19 -20.73
CA THR A 188 -1.74 3.76 -21.63
C THR A 188 -1.36 2.30 -21.41
N VAL A 189 -1.25 1.86 -20.14
CA VAL A 189 -0.84 0.47 -19.84
C VAL A 189 -1.92 -0.55 -20.27
N ILE A 190 -3.20 -0.20 -20.10
CA ILE A 190 -4.31 -1.13 -20.39
C ILE A 190 -4.94 -0.94 -21.78
N ALA A 191 -4.46 -0.01 -22.60
CA ALA A 191 -5.07 0.37 -23.89
C ALA A 191 -5.31 -0.83 -24.83
N GLY A 192 -4.39 -1.79 -24.84
CA GLY A 192 -4.47 -2.95 -25.75
C GLY A 192 -5.38 -4.10 -25.25
N VAL A 193 -5.94 -4.00 -24.04
CA VAL A 193 -6.65 -5.11 -23.41
C VAL A 193 -8.07 -4.78 -22.95
N VAL A 194 -8.41 -3.49 -22.80
CA VAL A 194 -9.77 -3.07 -22.43
C VAL A 194 -10.72 -3.30 -23.61
N GLN A 195 -11.84 -3.96 -23.33
CA GLN A 195 -12.92 -4.15 -24.28
C GLN A 195 -13.96 -3.03 -24.08
N GLU A 196 -14.34 -2.36 -25.17
CA GLU A 196 -15.50 -1.46 -25.11
C GLU A 196 -16.77 -2.30 -24.96
N PRO A 197 -17.77 -1.83 -24.18
CA PRO A 197 -19.06 -2.51 -24.14
C PRO A 197 -19.59 -2.65 -25.57
N GLN A 198 -19.85 -3.88 -26.01
CA GLN A 198 -20.58 -4.07 -27.26
C GLN A 198 -22.00 -3.51 -27.10
N PRO A 199 -22.50 -2.75 -28.06
CA PRO A 199 -23.83 -2.14 -28.00
C PRO A 199 -24.95 -3.18 -27.93
#